data_2968a44c8cd9cf883dd3159396b02feb
#
_entry.id   2968a44c8cd9cf883dd3159396b02feb
#
_cell.length_a   1.000
_cell.length_b   1.000
_cell.length_c   1.000
_cell.angle_alpha   90.00
_cell.angle_beta   90.00
_cell.angle_gamma   90.00
#
_symmetry.space_group_name_H-M   'P 1'
#
loop_
_entity.id
_entity.type
_entity.pdbx_description
1 polymer ?
#
loop_
_entity_poly.entity_id
_entity_poly.type
_entity_poly.pdbx_seq_one_letter_code
_entity_poly.pdbx_strand_id
1 'polypeptide(L)'
;MKMSADESKTALIVIGNSITEGRLQMVLRKRGWNAEVVKDGDKAVDEFVTLRPDLVFIAVDIPTLDGHVAALEMRESDPKARVVFVSSRGRMDIAEDAAYSAGAVGVLMTPFTDSSIEEAWSQWMGKIPEAPGLTDLDALYPTLEEPEP
;
A
#
# COMPACT_ATOMS: atom_id res chain seq x y z
N MET A 1 -7.43 28.02 10.44
CA MET A 1 -7.36 27.50 10.70
C MET A 1 -6.63 26.60 10.99
N LYS A 2 -6.57 26.41 11.19
CA LYS A 2 -5.92 25.67 11.47
C LYS A 2 -5.96 24.47 11.32
N MET A 3 -5.05 23.99 11.06
CA MET A 3 -5.21 22.61 10.92
C MET A 3 -5.36 21.98 12.24
N SER A 4 -6.40 21.27 12.42
CA SER A 4 -6.55 20.53 13.63
C SER A 4 -5.81 19.20 13.48
N ALA A 5 -5.59 18.52 14.60
CA ALA A 5 -4.98 17.21 14.56
C ALA A 5 -5.84 16.22 13.77
N ASP A 6 -7.15 16.42 13.78
CA ASP A 6 -8.05 15.53 13.06
C ASP A 6 -7.82 15.56 11.57
N GLU A 7 -7.25 16.64 11.08
CA GLU A 7 -7.03 16.79 9.65
C GLU A 7 -5.68 16.30 9.22
N SER A 8 -4.85 15.88 10.17
CA SER A 8 -3.56 15.31 9.82
C SER A 8 -3.74 13.96 9.14
N LYS A 9 -2.98 13.75 8.10
CA LYS A 9 -3.00 12.51 7.37
C LYS A 9 -1.72 11.75 7.62
N THR A 10 -1.81 10.44 7.55
CA THR A 10 -0.69 9.57 7.83
C THR A 10 -0.50 8.57 6.70
N ALA A 11 0.74 8.36 6.32
CA ALA A 11 1.11 7.35 5.34
C ALA A 11 2.00 6.32 6.02
N LEU A 12 1.83 5.06 5.62
CA LEU A 12 2.67 3.97 6.05
C LEU A 12 3.55 3.56 4.89
N ILE A 13 4.83 3.40 5.12
CA ILE A 13 5.80 3.10 4.07
C ILE A 13 6.50 1.80 4.41
N VAL A 14 6.34 0.80 3.54
CA VAL A 14 6.91 -0.54 3.72
C VAL A 14 7.65 -0.89 2.44
N ILE A 15 8.89 -0.47 2.32
CA ILE A 15 9.61 -0.60 1.06
C ILE A 15 10.90 -1.41 1.22
N GLY A 16 11.60 -1.23 2.32
CA GLY A 16 12.84 -1.98 2.55
C GLY A 16 14.08 -1.35 1.95
N ASN A 17 13.96 -0.16 1.36
CA ASN A 17 15.09 0.55 0.80
C ASN A 17 15.14 1.92 1.45
N SER A 18 16.20 2.17 2.21
CA SER A 18 16.29 3.37 3.03
C SER A 18 16.26 4.66 2.21
N ILE A 19 16.88 4.64 1.05
CA ILE A 19 16.92 5.85 0.21
C ILE A 19 15.54 6.17 -0.30
N THR A 20 14.85 5.17 -0.83
CA THR A 20 13.50 5.37 -1.34
C THR A 20 12.55 5.77 -0.23
N GLU A 21 12.68 5.13 0.92
CA GLU A 21 11.84 5.45 2.08
C GLU A 21 12.03 6.90 2.50
N GLY A 22 13.29 7.33 2.58
CA GLY A 22 13.58 8.69 3.01
C GLY A 22 13.07 9.73 2.03
N ARG A 23 13.22 9.46 0.74
CA ARG A 23 12.73 10.39 -0.26
C ARG A 23 11.21 10.51 -0.22
N LEU A 24 10.54 9.38 -0.07
CA LEU A 24 9.09 9.38 -0.01
C LEU A 24 8.59 10.08 1.25
N GLN A 25 9.26 9.85 2.39
CA GLN A 25 8.93 10.57 3.61
C GLN A 25 9.03 12.07 3.40
N MET A 26 10.10 12.51 2.72
CA MET A 26 10.31 13.92 2.51
C MET A 26 9.18 14.55 1.70
N VAL A 27 8.78 13.88 0.63
CA VAL A 27 7.70 14.39 -0.21
C VAL A 27 6.40 14.48 0.58
N LEU A 28 6.10 13.44 1.35
CA LEU A 28 4.86 13.40 2.11
C LEU A 28 4.85 14.46 3.21
N ARG A 29 5.97 14.64 3.88
CA ARG A 29 6.05 15.64 4.94
C ARG A 29 5.90 17.05 4.41
N LYS A 30 6.36 17.28 3.20
CA LYS A 30 6.15 18.58 2.56
C LYS A 30 4.67 18.86 2.32
N ARG A 31 3.88 17.81 2.21
CA ARG A 31 2.43 17.95 2.06
C ARG A 31 1.71 18.09 3.39
N GLY A 32 2.45 18.05 4.49
CA GLY A 32 1.85 18.12 5.80
C GLY A 32 1.41 16.78 6.36
N TRP A 33 1.83 15.69 5.73
CA TRP A 33 1.48 14.35 6.18
C TRP A 33 2.50 13.83 7.16
N ASN A 34 2.06 12.98 8.06
CA ASN A 34 2.96 12.12 8.82
C ASN A 34 3.31 10.93 7.96
N ALA A 35 4.54 10.48 8.05
CA ALA A 35 5.00 9.35 7.24
C ALA A 35 5.80 8.41 8.11
N GLU A 36 5.25 7.23 8.35
CA GLU A 36 5.86 6.22 9.20
C GLU A 36 6.46 5.13 8.35
N VAL A 37 7.69 4.74 8.65
CA VAL A 37 8.38 3.69 7.91
C VAL A 37 8.44 2.44 8.78
N VAL A 38 8.02 1.30 8.19
CA VAL A 38 8.16 0.01 8.83
C VAL A 38 9.35 -0.68 8.21
N LYS A 39 10.37 -0.94 9.03
CA LYS A 39 11.59 -1.58 8.54
C LYS A 39 11.45 -3.08 8.46
N ASP A 40 10.63 -3.66 9.31
CA ASP A 40 10.45 -5.11 9.39
C ASP A 40 9.14 -5.46 8.72
N GLY A 41 9.23 -6.06 7.54
CA GLY A 41 8.05 -6.39 6.76
C GLY A 41 7.08 -7.31 7.49
N ASP A 42 7.59 -8.13 8.40
CA ASP A 42 6.72 -9.02 9.15
C ASP A 42 5.74 -8.26 10.03
N LYS A 43 6.02 -6.99 10.32
CA LYS A 43 5.16 -6.20 11.16
C LYS A 43 4.27 -5.25 10.40
N ALA A 44 4.30 -5.32 9.08
CA ALA A 44 3.60 -4.33 8.26
C ALA A 44 2.10 -4.33 8.50
N VAL A 45 1.49 -5.50 8.53
CA VAL A 45 0.03 -5.57 8.69
C VAL A 45 -0.36 -5.15 10.09
N ASP A 46 0.40 -5.55 11.10
CA ASP A 46 0.12 -5.14 12.47
C ASP A 46 0.22 -3.64 12.62
N GLU A 47 1.25 -3.05 12.02
CA GLU A 47 1.40 -1.59 12.08
C GLU A 47 0.27 -0.90 11.34
N PHE A 48 -0.16 -1.47 10.24
CA PHE A 48 -1.29 -0.93 9.51
C PHE A 48 -2.54 -0.88 10.39
N VAL A 49 -2.81 -1.97 11.07
CA VAL A 49 -4.01 -2.04 11.93
C VAL A 49 -3.93 -1.03 13.07
N THR A 50 -2.75 -0.91 13.66
CA THR A 50 -2.55 0.02 14.77
C THR A 50 -2.62 1.47 14.32
N LEU A 51 -1.96 1.77 13.22
CA LEU A 51 -1.80 3.15 12.76
C LEU A 51 -3.02 3.68 12.01
N ARG A 52 -3.71 2.79 11.29
CA ARG A 52 -4.84 3.15 10.43
C ARG A 52 -4.48 4.30 9.51
N PRO A 53 -3.47 4.08 8.65
CA PRO A 53 -2.98 5.15 7.79
C PRO A 53 -3.99 5.50 6.71
N ASP A 54 -3.88 6.71 6.19
CA ASP A 54 -4.71 7.15 5.08
C ASP A 54 -4.18 6.66 3.75
N LEU A 55 -2.92 6.26 3.69
CA LEU A 55 -2.29 5.82 2.46
C LEU A 55 -1.14 4.90 2.81
N VAL A 56 -0.99 3.81 2.05
CA VAL A 56 0.08 2.84 2.27
C VAL A 56 0.91 2.74 1.00
N PHE A 57 2.23 2.85 1.16
CA PHE A 57 3.17 2.56 0.07
C PHE A 57 3.87 1.27 0.43
N ILE A 58 3.71 0.25 -0.40
CA ILE A 58 4.31 -1.04 -0.09
C ILE A 58 4.95 -1.62 -1.34
N ALA A 59 6.19 -2.07 -1.19
CA ALA A 59 6.89 -2.70 -2.30
C ALA A 59 6.24 -4.05 -2.59
N VAL A 60 6.10 -4.37 -3.87
CA VAL A 60 5.48 -5.64 -4.23
C VAL A 60 6.34 -6.82 -3.80
N ASP A 61 7.62 -6.56 -3.59
CA ASP A 61 8.58 -7.63 -3.44
C ASP A 61 9.69 -7.21 -2.50
N ILE A 62 9.61 -7.64 -1.25
CA ILE A 62 10.69 -7.41 -0.30
C ILE A 62 11.01 -8.75 0.37
N PRO A 63 12.25 -8.92 0.85
CA PRO A 63 12.71 -10.25 1.26
C PRO A 63 11.88 -10.92 2.33
N THR A 64 11.35 -10.15 3.26
CA THR A 64 10.63 -10.73 4.40
C THR A 64 9.13 -10.63 4.28
N LEU A 65 8.64 -10.17 3.12
CA LEU A 65 7.22 -9.91 2.99
C LEU A 65 6.80 -9.99 1.54
N ASP A 66 5.70 -10.70 1.30
CA ASP A 66 5.04 -10.62 0.00
C ASP A 66 4.12 -9.41 0.07
N GLY A 67 4.50 -8.35 -0.62
CA GLY A 67 3.73 -7.10 -0.57
C GLY A 67 2.31 -7.26 -1.07
N HIS A 68 2.10 -8.11 -2.06
CA HIS A 68 0.77 -8.35 -2.60
C HIS A 68 -0.13 -8.98 -1.53
N VAL A 69 0.37 -10.02 -0.86
CA VAL A 69 -0.41 -10.68 0.17
C VAL A 69 -0.68 -9.74 1.33
N ALA A 70 0.34 -8.97 1.73
CA ALA A 70 0.16 -8.02 2.82
C ALA A 70 -0.92 -6.99 2.48
N ALA A 71 -0.92 -6.50 1.24
CA ALA A 71 -1.92 -5.53 0.81
C ALA A 71 -3.31 -6.12 0.82
N LEU A 72 -3.45 -7.38 0.42
CA LEU A 72 -4.74 -8.06 0.49
C LEU A 72 -5.23 -8.16 1.93
N GLU A 73 -4.32 -8.47 2.86
CA GLU A 73 -4.69 -8.53 4.26
C GLU A 73 -5.11 -7.17 4.79
N MET A 74 -4.42 -6.13 4.38
CA MET A 74 -4.78 -4.78 4.77
C MET A 74 -6.16 -4.40 4.24
N ARG A 75 -6.45 -4.75 2.97
CA ARG A 75 -7.74 -4.45 2.37
C ARG A 75 -8.85 -5.26 3.02
N GLU A 76 -8.55 -6.48 3.43
CA GLU A 76 -9.53 -7.28 4.14
C GLU A 76 -9.84 -6.66 5.50
N SER A 77 -8.82 -6.18 6.17
CA SER A 77 -8.99 -5.53 7.47
C SER A 77 -9.73 -4.21 7.34
N ASP A 78 -9.48 -3.49 6.24
CA ASP A 78 -10.08 -2.16 6.04
C ASP A 78 -10.37 -2.00 4.55
N PRO A 79 -11.63 -2.17 4.14
CA PRO A 79 -11.97 -2.06 2.71
C PRO A 79 -11.68 -0.69 2.11
N LYS A 80 -11.48 0.32 2.95
CA LYS A 80 -11.20 1.67 2.47
C LYS A 80 -9.71 1.99 2.48
N ALA A 81 -8.86 0.99 2.73
CA ALA A 81 -7.42 1.21 2.70
C ALA A 81 -6.96 1.59 1.30
N ARG A 82 -6.15 2.64 1.22
CA ARG A 82 -5.57 3.09 -0.03
C ARG A 82 -4.15 2.57 -0.10
N VAL A 83 -3.87 1.73 -1.08
CA VAL A 83 -2.57 1.10 -1.23
C VAL A 83 -1.96 1.52 -2.56
N VAL A 84 -0.70 1.95 -2.52
CA VAL A 84 0.10 2.20 -3.71
C VAL A 84 1.24 1.20 -3.67
N PHE A 85 1.35 0.38 -4.71
CA PHE A 85 2.49 -0.53 -4.81
C PHE A 85 3.69 0.23 -5.35
N VAL A 86 4.85 -0.09 -4.81
CA VAL A 86 6.10 0.53 -5.24
C VAL A 86 6.92 -0.54 -5.92
N SER A 87 7.44 -0.24 -7.11
CA SER A 87 8.11 -1.25 -7.92
C SER A 87 9.18 -0.61 -8.78
N SER A 88 10.24 -1.35 -9.05
CA SER A 88 11.23 -0.94 -10.02
C SER A 88 10.68 -1.15 -11.43
N ARG A 89 11.36 -0.53 -12.40
CA ARG A 89 10.90 -0.59 -13.80
C ARG A 89 10.74 -2.03 -14.28
N GLY A 90 11.66 -2.89 -13.94
CA GLY A 90 11.65 -4.25 -14.47
C GLY A 90 10.57 -5.14 -13.87
N ARG A 91 9.84 -4.64 -12.87
CA ARG A 91 8.82 -5.44 -12.20
C ARG A 91 7.45 -4.78 -12.25
N MET A 92 7.27 -3.85 -13.18
CA MET A 92 6.02 -3.10 -13.23
C MET A 92 4.83 -3.98 -13.60
N ASP A 93 5.05 -5.00 -14.44
CA ASP A 93 3.95 -5.89 -14.79
C ASP A 93 3.45 -6.65 -13.55
N ILE A 94 4.37 -7.09 -12.70
CA ILE A 94 4.00 -7.75 -11.45
C ILE A 94 3.24 -6.80 -10.55
N ALA A 95 3.72 -5.56 -10.48
CA ALA A 95 3.09 -4.55 -9.63
C ALA A 95 1.69 -4.22 -10.13
N GLU A 96 1.50 -4.17 -11.43
CA GLU A 96 0.19 -3.86 -12.00
C GLU A 96 -0.79 -4.99 -11.76
N ASP A 97 -0.34 -6.23 -11.88
CA ASP A 97 -1.19 -7.37 -11.57
C ASP A 97 -1.59 -7.36 -10.10
N ALA A 98 -0.64 -7.08 -9.22
CA ALA A 98 -0.93 -7.01 -7.80
C ALA A 98 -1.90 -5.88 -7.49
N ALA A 99 -1.72 -4.75 -8.17
CA ALA A 99 -2.58 -3.60 -7.95
C ALA A 99 -4.02 -3.91 -8.36
N TYR A 100 -4.19 -4.60 -9.46
CA TYR A 100 -5.53 -5.00 -9.88
C TYR A 100 -6.15 -5.93 -8.84
N SER A 101 -5.39 -6.94 -8.43
CA SER A 101 -5.88 -7.96 -7.50
C SER A 101 -6.25 -7.37 -6.15
N ALA A 102 -5.43 -6.46 -5.64
CA ALA A 102 -5.65 -5.89 -4.30
C ALA A 102 -6.49 -4.62 -4.33
N GLY A 103 -6.90 -4.17 -5.51
CA GLY A 103 -7.66 -2.92 -5.60
C GLY A 103 -6.84 -1.74 -5.14
N ALA A 104 -5.57 -1.70 -5.52
CA ALA A 104 -4.70 -0.59 -5.16
C ALA A 104 -5.10 0.67 -5.92
N VAL A 105 -4.83 1.82 -5.32
CA VAL A 105 -5.14 3.08 -5.99
C VAL A 105 -4.09 3.46 -7.02
N GLY A 106 -2.94 2.79 -7.01
CA GLY A 106 -1.94 3.07 -8.03
C GLY A 106 -0.65 2.31 -7.81
N VAL A 107 0.30 2.56 -8.69
CA VAL A 107 1.64 1.98 -8.65
C VAL A 107 2.64 3.11 -8.82
N LEU A 108 3.68 3.11 -8.02
CA LEU A 108 4.76 4.09 -8.11
C LEU A 108 6.02 3.38 -8.55
N MET A 109 6.53 3.77 -9.73
CA MET A 109 7.75 3.17 -10.24
C MET A 109 8.96 3.90 -9.68
N THR A 110 9.97 3.14 -9.30
CA THR A 110 11.22 3.74 -8.82
C THR A 110 12.29 3.63 -9.90
N PRO A 111 13.18 4.60 -9.97
CA PRO A 111 13.20 5.83 -9.18
C PRO A 111 12.08 6.77 -9.59
N PHE A 112 11.59 7.53 -8.62
CA PHE A 112 10.53 8.49 -8.91
C PHE A 112 11.05 9.90 -8.72
N THR A 113 10.30 10.86 -9.27
CA THR A 113 10.55 12.27 -9.04
C THR A 113 9.38 12.86 -8.27
N ASP A 114 9.56 14.07 -7.77
CA ASP A 114 8.44 14.76 -7.13
C ASP A 114 7.27 14.88 -8.10
N SER A 115 7.55 15.10 -9.38
CA SER A 115 6.51 15.20 -10.39
C SER A 115 5.71 13.91 -10.53
N SER A 116 6.38 12.76 -10.41
CA SER A 116 5.69 11.48 -10.47
C SER A 116 4.57 11.41 -9.45
N ILE A 117 4.88 11.86 -8.25
CA ILE A 117 3.93 11.80 -7.15
C ILE A 117 2.84 12.85 -7.35
N GLU A 118 3.23 14.06 -7.77
CA GLU A 118 2.24 15.12 -7.99
C GLU A 118 1.21 14.70 -9.05
N GLU A 119 1.68 14.08 -10.12
CA GLU A 119 0.79 13.69 -11.20
C GLU A 119 -0.15 12.56 -10.78
N ALA A 120 0.30 11.70 -9.91
CA ALA A 120 -0.49 10.55 -9.50
C ALA A 120 -1.40 10.85 -8.31
N TRP A 121 -1.19 11.97 -7.65
CA TRP A 121 -1.82 12.22 -6.35
C TRP A 121 -3.34 12.17 -6.39
N SER A 122 -3.94 12.81 -7.39
CA SER A 122 -5.40 12.84 -7.45
C SER A 122 -5.99 11.45 -7.68
N GLN A 123 -5.26 10.61 -8.41
CA GLN A 123 -5.69 9.23 -8.61
C GLN A 123 -5.62 8.46 -7.30
N TRP A 124 -4.54 8.64 -6.56
CA TRP A 124 -4.38 7.93 -5.28
C TRP A 124 -5.44 8.35 -4.27
N MET A 125 -5.87 9.59 -4.33
CA MET A 125 -6.86 10.11 -3.38
C MET A 125 -8.28 9.99 -3.92
N GLY A 126 -8.45 9.39 -5.09
CA GLY A 126 -9.75 9.25 -5.70
C GLY A 126 -10.50 8.00 -5.25
N LYS A 127 -11.27 7.46 -6.16
CA LYS A 127 -12.07 6.29 -5.86
C LYS A 127 -11.18 5.08 -5.56
N ILE A 128 -11.57 4.32 -4.56
CA ILE A 128 -10.83 3.11 -4.19
C ILE A 128 -11.40 1.95 -5.00
N PRO A 129 -10.56 1.28 -5.79
CA PRO A 129 -11.06 0.18 -6.62
C PRO A 129 -11.47 -1.03 -5.78
N GLU A 130 -12.27 -1.90 -6.38
CA GLU A 130 -12.57 -3.17 -5.75
C GLU A 130 -11.33 -4.06 -5.79
N ALA A 131 -11.31 -5.03 -4.91
CA ALA A 131 -10.17 -5.94 -4.79
C ALA A 131 -10.63 -7.35 -5.15
N PRO A 132 -10.63 -7.70 -6.45
CA PRO A 132 -11.05 -9.04 -6.85
C PRO A 132 -10.22 -10.15 -6.24
N GLY A 133 -8.98 -9.84 -5.84
CA GLY A 133 -8.14 -10.84 -5.20
C GLY A 133 -8.71 -11.36 -3.90
N LEU A 134 -9.52 -10.57 -3.21
CA LEU A 134 -10.14 -11.06 -1.98
C LEU A 134 -11.15 -12.16 -2.30
N THR A 135 -11.90 -11.98 -3.36
CA THR A 135 -12.83 -13.00 -3.81
C THR A 135 -12.10 -14.24 -4.28
N ASP A 136 -10.99 -14.03 -5.00
CA ASP A 136 -10.18 -15.14 -5.47
C ASP A 136 -9.63 -15.97 -4.32
N LEU A 137 -9.22 -15.31 -3.24
CA LEU A 137 -8.74 -16.03 -2.08
C LEU A 137 -9.82 -16.93 -1.50
N ASP A 138 -11.02 -16.42 -1.41
CA ASP A 138 -12.13 -17.22 -0.94
C ASP A 138 -12.37 -18.41 -1.85
N ALA A 139 -12.25 -18.19 -3.14
CA ALA A 139 -12.44 -19.26 -4.10
C ALA A 139 -11.32 -20.30 -4.01
N LEU A 140 -10.12 -19.86 -3.67
CA LEU A 140 -9.00 -20.78 -3.57
C LEU A 140 -9.09 -21.68 -2.35
N TYR A 141 -9.74 -21.24 -1.29
CA TYR A 141 -9.75 -21.98 -0.05
C TYR A 141 -11.09 -22.52 0.41
N PRO A 142 -12.10 -22.66 -0.46
CA PRO A 142 -13.37 -23.17 0.03
C PRO A 142 -13.25 -24.59 0.54
N THR A 143 -12.40 -25.39 -0.10
CA THR A 143 -12.25 -26.77 0.34
C THR A 143 -11.51 -26.86 1.65
N LEU A 144 -10.69 -25.89 1.96
CA LEU A 144 -10.01 -25.87 3.23
C LEU A 144 -10.93 -25.48 4.35
N GLU A 145 -11.88 -24.61 4.05
CA GLU A 145 -12.81 -24.15 5.05
C GLU A 145 -14.00 -25.02 5.15
N GLU A 146 -14.32 -25.67 4.07
CA GLU A 146 -15.46 -26.53 4.02
C GLU A 146 -15.02 -27.92 3.85
N PRO A 147 -15.00 -28.66 4.92
CA PRO A 147 -14.63 -30.06 4.79
C PRO A 147 -15.59 -30.68 3.81
N GLU A 148 -15.06 -31.49 2.99
CA GLU A 148 -15.89 -32.13 2.04
C GLU A 148 -16.86 -33.03 2.72
N PRO A 149 -18.06 -33.06 2.26
CA PRO A 149 -19.04 -33.98 2.83
C PRO A 149 -18.63 -35.41 2.64
#